data_65d45c7aad8547dd2b265743a4ccbba3
#
_entry.id   65d45c7aad8547dd2b265743a4ccbba3
#
_cell.length_a   1.000
_cell.length_b   1.000
_cell.length_c   1.000
_cell.angle_alpha   90.00
_cell.angle_beta   90.00
_cell.angle_gamma   90.00
#
_symmetry.space_group_name_H-M   'P 1'
#
loop_
_entity.id
_entity.type
_entity.pdbx_description
1 polymer ?
#
loop_
_entity_poly.entity_id
_entity_poly.type
_entity_poly.pdbx_seq_one_letter_code
_entity_poly.pdbx_strand_id
1 'polypeptide(L)'
;MEKLTIENYRELQPWIEAAGYEDCNANIVTMLMWQEPYPFYFEVYDHFALAYFKIKESGQIYWYMPFCEGSYRKEAIEAMLAYSREHGIPPRLSSVSRDWRDWLQDHYHGKILFHREWDGKDYIYDRRQQETLSGKKMQKRRNHYNAFLKQYGDRYEFHRLTPADFDDVLTFLKEWQDDHEDIFGIREEEAGIRFLMDHFEELGLEGGVITIDGKLEAFSIVSALTDHMLDIHVEKANRNIRGLYVAILKQYLET
;
A
#
# COMPACT_ATOMS: atom_id res chain seq x y z
N MET A 1 -15.97 -15.27 -10.25
CA MET A 1 -14.80 -14.72 -9.50
C MET A 1 -14.74 -15.34 -8.12
N GLU A 2 -13.55 -15.68 -7.67
CA GLU A 2 -13.27 -16.23 -6.35
C GLU A 2 -12.72 -15.16 -5.41
N LYS A 3 -12.82 -15.42 -4.10
CA LYS A 3 -12.28 -14.50 -3.09
C LYS A 3 -10.76 -14.64 -3.06
N LEU A 4 -10.06 -13.51 -3.07
CA LEU A 4 -8.61 -13.49 -2.86
C LEU A 4 -8.27 -13.91 -1.43
N THR A 5 -7.30 -14.79 -1.27
CA THR A 5 -6.78 -15.29 0.01
C THR A 5 -5.27 -15.50 -0.09
N ILE A 6 -4.63 -15.80 1.04
CA ILE A 6 -3.20 -16.14 1.07
C ILE A 6 -2.88 -17.44 0.32
N GLU A 7 -3.85 -18.36 0.20
CA GLU A 7 -3.66 -19.63 -0.48
C GLU A 7 -3.67 -19.50 -2.02
N ASN A 8 -4.40 -18.48 -2.56
CA ASN A 8 -4.58 -18.33 -4.01
C ASN A 8 -3.99 -17.05 -4.61
N TYR A 9 -3.39 -16.15 -3.80
CA TYR A 9 -2.88 -14.85 -4.29
C TYR A 9 -1.86 -14.98 -5.43
N ARG A 10 -1.10 -16.07 -5.47
CA ARG A 10 -0.10 -16.35 -6.52
C ARG A 10 -0.69 -16.56 -7.90
N GLU A 11 -2.00 -16.76 -8.01
CA GLU A 11 -2.68 -16.81 -9.31
C GLU A 11 -2.90 -15.42 -9.90
N LEU A 12 -3.15 -14.41 -9.04
CA LEU A 12 -3.36 -13.03 -9.45
C LEU A 12 -2.04 -12.24 -9.55
N GLN A 13 -1.08 -12.51 -8.68
CA GLN A 13 0.17 -11.74 -8.55
C GLN A 13 0.92 -11.53 -9.87
N PRO A 14 1.15 -12.54 -10.75
CA PRO A 14 1.87 -12.34 -12.00
C PRO A 14 1.18 -11.34 -12.95
N TRP A 15 -0.14 -11.24 -12.89
CA TRP A 15 -0.92 -10.30 -13.69
C TRP A 15 -0.78 -8.86 -13.20
N ILE A 16 -0.76 -8.68 -11.88
CA ILE A 16 -0.49 -7.38 -11.25
C ILE A 16 0.92 -6.90 -11.64
N GLU A 17 1.92 -7.76 -11.49
CA GLU A 17 3.31 -7.46 -11.83
C GLU A 17 3.48 -7.12 -13.32
N ALA A 18 2.88 -7.91 -14.20
CA ALA A 18 2.93 -7.67 -15.65
C ALA A 18 2.22 -6.38 -16.07
N ALA A 19 1.13 -5.99 -15.39
CA ALA A 19 0.43 -4.74 -15.65
C ALA A 19 1.25 -3.51 -15.22
N GLY A 20 2.11 -3.65 -14.21
CA GLY A 20 3.08 -2.63 -13.78
C GLY A 20 2.43 -1.32 -13.32
N TYR A 21 1.27 -1.39 -12.66
CA TYR A 21 0.59 -0.18 -12.18
C TYR A 21 1.33 0.45 -11.00
N GLU A 22 1.60 1.74 -11.11
CA GLU A 22 2.24 2.55 -10.04
C GLU A 22 1.18 3.11 -9.06
N ASP A 23 0.36 2.23 -8.50
CA ASP A 23 -0.75 2.54 -7.60
C ASP A 23 -0.69 1.57 -6.41
N CYS A 24 -0.57 2.07 -5.20
CA CYS A 24 -0.45 1.25 -3.98
C CYS A 24 -1.65 0.30 -3.81
N ASN A 25 -2.83 0.66 -4.32
CA ASN A 25 -4.00 -0.22 -4.27
C ASN A 25 -3.88 -1.41 -5.24
N ALA A 26 -3.04 -1.31 -6.28
CA ALA A 26 -2.75 -2.40 -7.22
C ALA A 26 -1.58 -3.28 -6.74
N ASN A 27 -1.28 -3.29 -5.46
CA ASN A 27 -0.29 -4.17 -4.84
C ASN A 27 -0.99 -5.36 -4.18
N ILE A 28 -0.54 -6.58 -4.47
CA ILE A 28 -1.13 -7.81 -3.90
C ILE A 28 -1.07 -7.82 -2.37
N VAL A 29 0.00 -7.28 -1.79
CA VAL A 29 0.17 -7.17 -0.33
C VAL A 29 -0.86 -6.23 0.26
N THR A 30 -1.10 -5.07 -0.36
CA THR A 30 -2.17 -4.13 0.04
C THR A 30 -3.54 -4.81 -0.02
N MET A 31 -3.84 -5.55 -1.09
CA MET A 31 -5.11 -6.26 -1.23
C MET A 31 -5.29 -7.31 -0.13
N LEU A 32 -4.25 -8.05 0.24
CA LEU A 32 -4.29 -9.05 1.30
C LEU A 32 -4.39 -8.42 2.69
N MET A 33 -3.65 -7.34 2.95
CA MET A 33 -3.66 -6.61 4.22
C MET A 33 -5.06 -6.06 4.57
N TRP A 34 -5.77 -5.58 3.55
CA TRP A 34 -7.06 -4.90 3.73
C TRP A 34 -8.29 -5.78 3.48
N GLN A 35 -8.14 -7.11 3.47
CA GLN A 35 -9.23 -8.08 3.23
C GLN A 35 -10.41 -7.97 4.20
N GLU A 36 -10.16 -7.55 5.44
CA GLU A 36 -11.21 -7.51 6.45
C GLU A 36 -12.26 -6.43 6.11
N PRO A 37 -11.91 -5.14 5.90
CA PRO A 37 -12.88 -4.11 5.50
C PRO A 37 -13.22 -4.15 4.01
N TYR A 38 -12.34 -4.66 3.16
CA TYR A 38 -12.46 -4.68 1.71
C TYR A 38 -12.17 -6.07 1.13
N PRO A 39 -13.11 -7.04 1.25
CA PRO A 39 -12.93 -8.34 0.59
C PRO A 39 -12.71 -8.18 -0.91
N PHE A 40 -11.63 -8.76 -1.42
CA PHE A 40 -11.24 -8.75 -2.82
C PHE A 40 -11.65 -10.04 -3.51
N TYR A 41 -12.01 -9.93 -4.79
CA TYR A 41 -12.41 -11.03 -5.64
C TYR A 41 -11.72 -10.89 -6.99
N PHE A 42 -11.29 -12.00 -7.58
CA PHE A 42 -10.60 -11.98 -8.86
C PHE A 42 -10.99 -13.17 -9.74
N GLU A 43 -10.64 -13.06 -11.01
CA GLU A 43 -10.71 -14.13 -11.99
C GLU A 43 -9.65 -13.91 -13.07
N VAL A 44 -8.93 -14.97 -13.40
CA VAL A 44 -7.89 -14.96 -14.41
C VAL A 44 -8.42 -15.51 -15.74
N TYR A 45 -8.16 -14.80 -16.81
CA TYR A 45 -8.47 -15.14 -18.20
C TYR A 45 -7.16 -15.38 -18.98
N ASP A 46 -7.27 -15.83 -20.22
CA ASP A 46 -6.09 -16.17 -21.04
C ASP A 46 -5.11 -15.00 -21.23
N HIS A 47 -5.62 -13.74 -21.27
CA HIS A 47 -4.83 -12.56 -21.60
C HIS A 47 -4.96 -11.40 -20.61
N PHE A 48 -5.72 -11.56 -19.54
CA PHE A 48 -5.92 -10.55 -18.53
C PHE A 48 -6.45 -11.15 -17.24
N ALA A 49 -6.35 -10.40 -16.15
CA ALA A 49 -7.06 -10.70 -14.93
C ALA A 49 -7.99 -9.54 -14.55
N LEU A 50 -9.14 -9.87 -13.99
CA LEU A 50 -10.10 -8.92 -13.45
C LEU A 50 -10.14 -9.05 -11.93
N ALA A 51 -10.23 -7.93 -11.23
CA ALA A 51 -10.46 -7.92 -9.80
C ALA A 51 -11.40 -6.80 -9.39
N TYR A 52 -12.16 -7.04 -8.33
CA TYR A 52 -12.94 -6.02 -7.64
C TYR A 52 -12.84 -6.19 -6.13
N PHE A 53 -13.12 -5.11 -5.42
CA PHE A 53 -13.31 -5.16 -3.98
C PHE A 53 -14.72 -4.70 -3.60
N LYS A 54 -15.16 -5.17 -2.44
CA LYS A 54 -16.43 -4.79 -1.85
C LYS A 54 -16.17 -4.06 -0.54
N ILE A 55 -16.73 -2.86 -0.38
CA ILE A 55 -16.72 -2.19 0.92
C ILE A 55 -17.71 -2.92 1.84
N LYS A 56 -17.22 -3.55 2.89
CA LYS A 56 -18.03 -4.42 3.78
C LYS A 56 -19.18 -3.64 4.43
N GLU A 57 -18.91 -2.42 4.86
CA GLU A 57 -19.89 -1.57 5.55
C GLU A 57 -21.06 -1.15 4.63
N SER A 58 -20.75 -0.65 3.43
CA SER A 58 -21.77 -0.11 2.50
C SER A 58 -22.27 -1.12 1.47
N GLY A 59 -21.56 -2.22 1.29
CA GLY A 59 -21.81 -3.21 0.23
C GLY A 59 -21.47 -2.71 -1.18
N GLN A 60 -20.90 -1.51 -1.32
CA GLN A 60 -20.48 -0.99 -2.61
C GLN A 60 -19.32 -1.79 -3.20
N ILE A 61 -19.36 -1.97 -4.54
CA ILE A 61 -18.36 -2.71 -5.29
C ILE A 61 -17.66 -1.77 -6.26
N TYR A 62 -16.31 -1.90 -6.30
CA TYR A 62 -15.44 -1.17 -7.20
C TYR A 62 -14.48 -2.13 -7.88
N TRP A 63 -14.38 -2.02 -9.19
CA TRP A 63 -13.43 -2.75 -10.01
C TRP A 63 -12.07 -2.07 -9.99
N TYR A 64 -11.02 -2.86 -10.05
CA TYR A 64 -9.72 -2.38 -10.48
C TYR A 64 -9.68 -2.18 -11.99
N MET A 65 -8.73 -1.38 -12.47
CA MET A 65 -8.36 -1.45 -13.88
C MET A 65 -7.94 -2.88 -14.19
N PRO A 66 -8.41 -3.48 -15.31
CA PRO A 66 -7.99 -4.82 -15.68
C PRO A 66 -6.46 -4.95 -15.72
N PHE A 67 -5.94 -6.02 -15.16
CA PHE A 67 -4.51 -6.34 -15.22
C PHE A 67 -4.22 -7.01 -16.57
N CYS A 68 -3.76 -6.22 -17.54
CA CYS A 68 -3.53 -6.68 -18.90
C CYS A 68 -2.52 -5.80 -19.65
N GLU A 69 -1.96 -6.34 -20.72
CA GLU A 69 -1.26 -5.53 -21.73
C GLU A 69 -2.23 -4.61 -22.48
N GLY A 70 -1.71 -3.50 -23.03
CA GLY A 70 -2.51 -2.50 -23.72
C GLY A 70 -3.37 -3.03 -24.87
N SER A 71 -2.92 -4.07 -25.57
CA SER A 71 -3.63 -4.74 -26.66
C SER A 71 -4.93 -5.42 -26.23
N TYR A 72 -5.03 -5.85 -24.97
CA TYR A 72 -6.19 -6.59 -24.44
C TYR A 72 -7.15 -5.72 -23.63
N ARG A 73 -6.90 -4.41 -23.50
CA ARG A 73 -7.76 -3.49 -22.72
C ARG A 73 -9.22 -3.56 -23.10
N LYS A 74 -9.52 -3.59 -24.41
CA LYS A 74 -10.90 -3.63 -24.90
C LYS A 74 -11.59 -4.92 -24.48
N GLU A 75 -10.96 -6.05 -24.71
CA GLU A 75 -11.48 -7.38 -24.35
C GLU A 75 -11.73 -7.47 -22.84
N ALA A 76 -10.78 -7.04 -22.04
CA ALA A 76 -10.88 -7.04 -20.58
C ALA A 76 -12.03 -6.15 -20.05
N ILE A 77 -12.20 -4.94 -20.61
CA ILE A 77 -13.34 -4.07 -20.26
C ILE A 77 -14.67 -4.69 -20.69
N GLU A 78 -14.74 -5.30 -21.86
CA GLU A 78 -15.96 -5.98 -22.34
C GLU A 78 -16.32 -7.17 -21.44
N ALA A 79 -15.33 -7.96 -21.00
CA ALA A 79 -15.52 -9.06 -20.03
C ALA A 79 -16.00 -8.53 -18.66
N MET A 80 -15.37 -7.47 -18.14
CA MET A 80 -15.80 -6.80 -16.91
C MET A 80 -17.26 -6.31 -17.00
N LEU A 81 -17.64 -5.68 -18.12
CA LEU A 81 -18.99 -5.19 -18.34
C LEU A 81 -20.00 -6.32 -18.49
N ALA A 82 -19.62 -7.45 -19.11
CA ALA A 82 -20.45 -8.64 -19.22
C ALA A 82 -20.71 -9.25 -17.84
N TYR A 83 -19.67 -9.46 -17.05
CA TYR A 83 -19.77 -9.96 -15.68
C TYR A 83 -20.61 -9.03 -14.79
N SER A 84 -20.40 -7.70 -14.91
CA SER A 84 -21.18 -6.70 -14.18
C SER A 84 -22.68 -6.80 -14.47
N ARG A 85 -23.07 -6.97 -15.75
CA ARG A 85 -24.48 -7.13 -16.14
C ARG A 85 -25.08 -8.42 -15.63
N GLU A 86 -24.36 -9.53 -15.73
CA GLU A 86 -24.82 -10.85 -15.31
C GLU A 86 -25.09 -10.91 -13.81
N HIS A 87 -24.22 -10.27 -13.02
CA HIS A 87 -24.27 -10.33 -11.56
C HIS A 87 -24.89 -9.09 -10.90
N GLY A 88 -25.39 -8.14 -11.69
CA GLY A 88 -25.99 -6.91 -11.16
C GLY A 88 -25.00 -5.98 -10.45
N ILE A 89 -23.71 -6.06 -10.79
CA ILE A 89 -22.64 -5.25 -10.19
C ILE A 89 -22.48 -3.96 -11.00
N PRO A 90 -22.58 -2.77 -10.40
CA PRO A 90 -22.32 -1.53 -11.12
C PRO A 90 -20.86 -1.49 -11.64
N PRO A 91 -20.62 -1.12 -12.91
CA PRO A 91 -19.28 -1.06 -13.48
C PRO A 91 -18.54 0.23 -13.04
N ARG A 92 -18.17 0.29 -11.78
CA ARG A 92 -17.42 1.40 -11.18
C ARG A 92 -15.95 1.00 -11.08
N LEU A 93 -15.08 1.72 -11.79
CA LEU A 93 -13.64 1.57 -11.68
C LEU A 93 -13.10 2.48 -10.57
N SER A 94 -12.20 1.97 -9.75
CA SER A 94 -11.42 2.71 -8.75
C SER A 94 -9.99 2.91 -9.25
N SER A 95 -9.32 3.93 -8.71
CA SER A 95 -7.87 4.18 -8.92
C SER A 95 -7.47 4.21 -10.40
N VAL A 96 -8.28 4.86 -11.24
CA VAL A 96 -8.04 4.91 -12.68
C VAL A 96 -6.84 5.80 -12.98
N SER A 97 -5.77 5.20 -13.50
CA SER A 97 -4.57 5.93 -13.92
C SER A 97 -4.85 6.89 -15.07
N ARG A 98 -3.96 7.85 -15.29
CA ARG A 98 -4.10 8.81 -16.41
C ARG A 98 -4.14 8.10 -17.76
N ASP A 99 -3.29 7.12 -17.97
CA ASP A 99 -3.23 6.35 -19.22
C ASP A 99 -4.53 5.57 -19.48
N TRP A 100 -5.05 4.88 -18.47
CA TRP A 100 -6.35 4.22 -18.55
C TRP A 100 -7.50 5.20 -18.77
N ARG A 101 -7.49 6.33 -18.07
CA ARG A 101 -8.51 7.39 -18.26
C ARG A 101 -8.54 7.88 -19.70
N ASP A 102 -7.38 8.21 -20.28
CA ASP A 102 -7.28 8.75 -21.62
C ASP A 102 -7.72 7.68 -22.64
N TRP A 103 -7.29 6.42 -22.46
CA TRP A 103 -7.75 5.29 -23.27
C TRP A 103 -9.28 5.08 -23.20
N LEU A 104 -9.87 5.12 -22.00
CA LEU A 104 -11.31 4.98 -21.79
C LEU A 104 -12.10 6.14 -22.44
N GLN A 105 -11.59 7.37 -22.37
CA GLN A 105 -12.21 8.53 -23.03
C GLN A 105 -12.27 8.36 -24.54
N ASP A 106 -11.21 7.84 -25.14
CA ASP A 106 -11.13 7.64 -26.60
C ASP A 106 -12.08 6.53 -27.07
N HIS A 107 -12.21 5.45 -26.32
CA HIS A 107 -12.98 4.26 -26.74
C HIS A 107 -14.44 4.28 -26.29
N TYR A 108 -14.77 5.00 -25.23
CA TYR A 108 -16.09 5.05 -24.62
C TYR A 108 -16.62 6.49 -24.47
N HIS A 109 -16.27 7.37 -25.37
CA HIS A 109 -16.62 8.79 -25.35
C HIS A 109 -18.11 9.03 -25.03
N GLY A 110 -18.39 9.90 -24.05
CA GLY A 110 -19.76 10.24 -23.62
C GLY A 110 -20.50 9.14 -22.84
N LYS A 111 -19.87 7.99 -22.56
CA LYS A 111 -20.48 6.88 -21.82
C LYS A 111 -19.88 6.68 -20.43
N ILE A 112 -18.84 7.42 -20.07
CA ILE A 112 -18.12 7.31 -18.81
C ILE A 112 -18.13 8.65 -18.10
N LEU A 113 -18.38 8.62 -16.79
CA LEU A 113 -18.23 9.76 -15.90
C LEU A 113 -16.98 9.53 -15.05
N PHE A 114 -16.09 10.52 -15.04
CA PHE A 114 -14.90 10.51 -14.18
C PHE A 114 -15.16 11.39 -12.96
N HIS A 115 -14.97 10.79 -11.80
CA HIS A 115 -14.96 11.51 -10.52
C HIS A 115 -13.53 11.60 -10.01
N ARG A 116 -13.12 12.76 -9.50
CA ARG A 116 -11.79 12.95 -8.93
C ARG A 116 -11.88 13.00 -7.42
N GLU A 117 -11.30 12.02 -6.77
CA GLU A 117 -11.09 12.02 -5.33
C GLU A 117 -9.74 12.63 -4.98
N TRP A 118 -9.78 13.62 -4.09
CA TRP A 118 -8.57 14.33 -3.67
C TRP A 118 -7.87 13.61 -2.54
N ASP A 119 -8.60 12.88 -1.71
CA ASP A 119 -8.09 12.20 -0.52
C ASP A 119 -7.51 10.80 -0.84
N GLY A 120 -7.85 10.25 -2.02
CA GLY A 120 -7.33 8.96 -2.51
C GLY A 120 -6.05 9.07 -3.34
N LYS A 121 -5.13 9.99 -3.00
CA LYS A 121 -3.88 10.15 -3.74
C LYS A 121 -2.72 9.53 -2.99
N ASP A 122 -1.89 8.81 -3.73
CA ASP A 122 -0.63 8.32 -3.22
C ASP A 122 0.40 9.44 -3.04
N TYR A 123 1.22 9.32 -2.01
CA TYR A 123 2.38 10.15 -1.80
C TYR A 123 3.60 9.49 -2.43
N ILE A 124 4.02 9.98 -3.59
CA ILE A 124 5.21 9.48 -4.29
C ILE A 124 6.44 10.28 -3.87
N TYR A 125 7.45 9.59 -3.41
CA TYR A 125 8.72 10.17 -2.98
C TYR A 125 9.86 9.74 -3.89
N ASP A 126 10.71 10.68 -4.26
CA ASP A 126 12.00 10.37 -4.89
C ASP A 126 12.95 9.76 -3.85
N ARG A 127 13.37 8.49 -4.08
CA ARG A 127 14.25 7.73 -3.17
C ARG A 127 15.49 8.53 -2.79
N ARG A 128 16.22 9.07 -3.79
CA ARG A 128 17.47 9.78 -3.57
C ARG A 128 17.28 11.05 -2.74
N GLN A 129 16.16 11.75 -2.92
CA GLN A 129 15.86 12.92 -2.09
C GLN A 129 15.58 12.55 -0.64
N GLN A 130 14.88 11.43 -0.38
CA GLN A 130 14.63 10.97 0.99
C GLN A 130 15.90 10.45 1.65
N GLU A 131 16.71 9.70 0.94
CA GLU A 131 17.99 9.15 1.41
C GLU A 131 18.99 10.26 1.76
N THR A 132 19.17 11.24 0.89
CA THR A 132 20.19 12.30 1.09
C THR A 132 19.68 13.51 1.86
N LEU A 133 18.37 13.73 1.89
CA LEU A 133 17.72 14.95 2.38
C LEU A 133 18.31 16.24 1.78
N SER A 134 18.85 16.16 0.56
CA SER A 134 19.54 17.27 -0.10
C SER A 134 18.59 18.29 -0.73
N GLY A 135 19.09 19.50 -0.96
CA GLY A 135 18.37 20.57 -1.65
C GLY A 135 17.41 21.37 -0.75
N LYS A 136 16.89 22.46 -1.31
CA LYS A 136 16.05 23.45 -0.59
C LYS A 136 14.70 22.85 -0.17
N LYS A 137 14.10 22.02 -0.99
CA LYS A 137 12.81 21.37 -0.70
C LYS A 137 12.88 20.46 0.53
N MET A 138 14.03 19.83 0.79
CA MET A 138 14.25 18.92 1.91
C MET A 138 14.71 19.62 3.19
N GLN A 139 14.86 20.95 3.21
CA GLN A 139 15.36 21.70 4.37
C GLN A 139 14.59 21.41 5.67
N LYS A 140 13.26 21.36 5.60
CA LYS A 140 12.43 21.08 6.79
C LYS A 140 12.67 19.64 7.30
N ARG A 141 12.67 18.65 6.41
CA ARG A 141 12.93 17.25 6.79
C ARG A 141 14.34 17.09 7.36
N ARG A 142 15.36 17.68 6.71
CA ARG A 142 16.74 17.70 7.20
C ARG A 142 16.88 18.33 8.60
N ASN A 143 16.17 19.44 8.85
CA ASN A 143 16.16 20.05 10.19
C ASN A 143 15.52 19.14 11.25
N HIS A 144 14.46 18.40 10.89
CA HIS A 144 13.84 17.40 11.78
C HIS A 144 14.81 16.25 12.06
N TYR A 145 15.47 15.71 11.02
CA TYR A 145 16.45 14.65 11.18
C TYR A 145 17.65 15.09 12.03
N ASN A 146 18.20 16.28 11.79
CA ASN A 146 19.31 16.81 12.60
C ASN A 146 18.91 17.03 14.07
N ALA A 147 17.66 17.42 14.34
CA ALA A 147 17.18 17.52 15.69
C ALA A 147 17.06 16.16 16.38
N PHE A 148 16.63 15.12 15.63
CA PHE A 148 16.65 13.73 16.10
C PHE A 148 18.06 13.27 16.45
N LEU A 149 19.02 13.41 15.53
CA LEU A 149 20.40 13.03 15.76
C LEU A 149 21.04 13.78 16.95
N LYS A 150 20.73 15.08 17.10
CA LYS A 150 21.27 15.87 18.23
C LYS A 150 20.82 15.33 19.59
N GLN A 151 19.61 14.78 19.66
CA GLN A 151 18.99 14.33 20.93
C GLN A 151 19.24 12.83 21.20
N TYR A 152 19.30 12.02 20.13
CA TYR A 152 19.28 10.56 20.24
C TYR A 152 20.42 9.87 19.48
N GLY A 153 21.33 10.61 18.84
CA GLY A 153 22.36 10.06 17.96
C GLY A 153 23.20 8.93 18.55
N ASP A 154 23.49 9.01 19.85
CA ASP A 154 24.30 8.00 20.57
C ASP A 154 23.44 6.92 21.27
N ARG A 155 22.11 7.00 21.11
CA ARG A 155 21.15 6.21 21.88
C ARG A 155 20.18 5.43 21.01
N TYR A 156 20.10 5.73 19.70
CA TYR A 156 19.24 4.99 18.78
C TYR A 156 20.03 3.94 18.02
N GLU A 157 19.35 2.87 17.68
CA GLU A 157 19.83 1.84 16.77
C GLU A 157 18.80 1.62 15.67
N PHE A 158 19.27 1.41 14.44
CA PHE A 158 18.44 0.99 13.31
C PHE A 158 18.84 -0.41 12.88
N HIS A 159 17.87 -1.27 12.61
CA HIS A 159 18.09 -2.55 11.96
C HIS A 159 16.92 -2.93 11.04
N ARG A 160 17.14 -3.91 10.17
CA ARG A 160 16.07 -4.46 9.33
C ARG A 160 15.08 -5.21 10.21
N LEU A 161 13.77 -5.00 9.94
CA LEU A 161 12.69 -5.69 10.62
C LEU A 161 12.80 -7.21 10.39
N THR A 162 12.70 -7.96 11.47
CA THR A 162 12.74 -9.42 11.48
C THR A 162 11.61 -9.99 12.35
N PRO A 163 11.26 -11.29 12.24
CA PRO A 163 10.28 -11.89 13.13
C PRO A 163 10.60 -11.78 14.63
N ALA A 164 11.86 -11.58 15.00
CA ALA A 164 12.25 -11.38 16.41
C ALA A 164 11.72 -10.05 16.99
N ASP A 165 11.38 -9.09 16.15
CA ASP A 165 10.91 -7.76 16.56
C ASP A 165 9.37 -7.71 16.73
N PHE A 166 8.64 -8.74 16.32
CA PHE A 166 7.18 -8.68 16.20
C PHE A 166 6.45 -8.43 17.52
N ASP A 167 6.92 -9.01 18.61
CA ASP A 167 6.34 -8.78 19.94
C ASP A 167 6.51 -7.30 20.38
N ASP A 168 7.65 -6.70 20.09
CA ASP A 168 7.91 -5.30 20.37
C ASP A 168 7.09 -4.38 19.46
N VAL A 169 6.92 -4.74 18.18
CA VAL A 169 6.03 -4.03 17.24
C VAL A 169 4.60 -4.04 17.75
N LEU A 170 4.09 -5.19 18.19
CA LEU A 170 2.72 -5.29 18.72
C LEU A 170 2.53 -4.49 20.01
N THR A 171 3.55 -4.49 20.87
CA THR A 171 3.54 -3.67 22.09
C THR A 171 3.50 -2.18 21.75
N PHE A 172 4.34 -1.74 20.81
CA PHE A 172 4.36 -0.36 20.32
C PHE A 172 3.02 0.05 19.66
N LEU A 173 2.43 -0.83 18.83
CA LEU A 173 1.13 -0.58 18.20
C LEU A 173 0.03 -0.33 19.22
N LYS A 174 -0.01 -1.10 20.29
CA LYS A 174 -0.98 -0.91 21.37
C LYS A 174 -0.82 0.44 22.03
N GLU A 175 0.42 0.81 22.42
CA GLU A 175 0.71 2.14 22.99
C GLU A 175 0.32 3.26 22.01
N TRP A 176 0.62 3.07 20.71
CA TRP A 176 0.32 4.05 19.68
C TRP A 176 -1.19 4.24 19.48
N GLN A 177 -2.00 3.18 19.60
CA GLN A 177 -3.45 3.23 19.49
C GLN A 177 -4.11 3.92 20.70
N ASP A 178 -3.64 3.64 21.91
CA ASP A 178 -4.13 4.28 23.12
C ASP A 178 -4.01 5.82 23.03
N ASP A 179 -2.98 6.31 22.33
CA ASP A 179 -2.80 7.74 22.04
C ASP A 179 -3.70 8.27 20.88
N HIS A 180 -4.43 7.40 20.16
CA HIS A 180 -5.12 7.72 18.90
C HIS A 180 -6.53 7.08 18.79
N GLU A 181 -7.24 6.91 19.88
CA GLU A 181 -8.56 6.24 19.95
C GLU A 181 -9.61 6.73 18.93
N ASP A 182 -9.49 7.97 18.45
CA ASP A 182 -10.46 8.62 17.57
C ASP A 182 -10.19 8.44 16.06
N ILE A 183 -9.16 7.65 15.65
CA ILE A 183 -8.83 7.48 14.23
C ILE A 183 -9.64 6.32 13.63
N PHE A 184 -10.44 6.63 12.61
CA PHE A 184 -11.18 5.62 11.83
C PHE A 184 -10.21 4.62 11.17
N GLY A 185 -10.54 3.33 11.25
CA GLY A 185 -9.76 2.27 10.58
C GLY A 185 -8.57 1.72 11.37
N ILE A 186 -8.31 2.21 12.59
CA ILE A 186 -7.18 1.76 13.42
C ILE A 186 -7.20 0.25 13.69
N ARG A 187 -8.37 -0.32 13.95
CA ARG A 187 -8.51 -1.76 14.27
C ARG A 187 -8.31 -2.62 13.04
N GLU A 188 -8.81 -2.15 11.91
CA GLU A 188 -8.65 -2.81 10.62
C GLU A 188 -7.17 -2.78 10.18
N GLU A 189 -6.50 -1.65 10.39
CA GLU A 189 -5.07 -1.52 10.14
C GLU A 189 -4.25 -2.44 11.04
N GLU A 190 -4.57 -2.55 12.34
CA GLU A 190 -3.90 -3.49 13.25
C GLU A 190 -4.07 -4.94 12.78
N ALA A 191 -5.29 -5.33 12.43
CA ALA A 191 -5.55 -6.67 11.91
C ALA A 191 -4.73 -6.94 10.64
N GLY A 192 -4.63 -5.95 9.74
CA GLY A 192 -3.79 -6.01 8.55
C GLY A 192 -2.30 -6.13 8.89
N ILE A 193 -1.78 -5.37 9.86
CA ILE A 193 -0.38 -5.46 10.30
C ILE A 193 -0.07 -6.84 10.86
N ARG A 194 -0.96 -7.40 11.71
CA ARG A 194 -0.80 -8.76 12.23
C ARG A 194 -0.76 -9.79 11.10
N PHE A 195 -1.66 -9.67 10.13
CA PHE A 195 -1.66 -10.53 8.95
C PHE A 195 -0.32 -10.43 8.18
N LEU A 196 0.20 -9.23 7.95
CA LEU A 196 1.50 -9.05 7.29
C LEU A 196 2.65 -9.68 8.08
N MET A 197 2.62 -9.61 9.40
CA MET A 197 3.63 -10.23 10.26
C MET A 197 3.54 -11.77 10.20
N ASP A 198 2.33 -12.34 10.24
CA ASP A 198 2.10 -13.78 10.14
C ASP A 198 2.59 -14.37 8.79
N HIS A 199 2.61 -13.56 7.73
CA HIS A 199 3.01 -13.95 6.37
C HIS A 199 4.25 -13.20 5.85
N PHE A 200 5.07 -12.66 6.75
CA PHE A 200 6.17 -11.75 6.42
C PHE A 200 7.15 -12.31 5.40
N GLU A 201 7.63 -13.52 5.64
CA GLU A 201 8.57 -14.20 4.73
C GLU A 201 7.87 -14.68 3.45
N GLU A 202 6.64 -15.20 3.56
CA GLU A 202 5.88 -15.70 2.42
C GLU A 202 5.57 -14.63 1.38
N LEU A 203 5.25 -13.41 1.84
CA LEU A 203 4.94 -12.25 1.00
C LEU A 203 6.20 -11.47 0.57
N GLY A 204 7.40 -11.91 0.98
CA GLY A 204 8.65 -11.23 0.65
C GLY A 204 8.72 -9.81 1.21
N LEU A 205 8.17 -9.60 2.40
CA LEU A 205 8.13 -8.28 3.02
C LEU A 205 9.49 -7.90 3.58
N GLU A 206 9.74 -6.61 3.60
CA GLU A 206 10.88 -6.00 4.25
C GLU A 206 10.40 -4.89 5.20
N GLY A 207 11.32 -4.34 5.97
CA GLY A 207 11.01 -3.22 6.85
C GLY A 207 12.23 -2.75 7.63
N GLY A 208 11.99 -1.79 8.49
CA GLY A 208 13.01 -1.27 9.40
C GLY A 208 12.44 -1.01 10.79
N VAL A 209 13.32 -1.05 11.76
CA VAL A 209 13.04 -0.76 13.18
C VAL A 209 14.01 0.29 13.66
N ILE A 210 13.54 1.25 14.44
CA ILE A 210 14.38 2.12 15.26
C ILE A 210 14.04 1.88 16.72
N THR A 211 15.05 1.52 17.50
CA THR A 211 15.00 1.50 18.96
C THR A 211 15.73 2.71 19.53
N ILE A 212 15.28 3.20 20.69
CA ILE A 212 15.96 4.24 21.48
C ILE A 212 16.08 3.70 22.91
N ASP A 213 17.30 3.64 23.43
CA ASP A 213 17.61 3.02 24.72
C ASP A 213 17.06 1.59 24.86
N GLY A 214 17.04 0.84 23.74
CA GLY A 214 16.53 -0.53 23.67
C GLY A 214 15.01 -0.66 23.58
N LYS A 215 14.22 0.44 23.55
CA LYS A 215 12.77 0.41 23.32
C LYS A 215 12.47 0.70 21.86
N LEU A 216 11.60 -0.08 21.22
CA LEU A 216 11.09 0.18 19.88
C LEU A 216 10.27 1.47 19.87
N GLU A 217 10.65 2.42 19.02
CA GLU A 217 10.00 3.73 18.89
C GLU A 217 9.52 4.02 17.46
N ALA A 218 9.98 3.26 16.46
CA ALA A 218 9.46 3.31 15.10
C ALA A 218 9.66 1.99 14.36
N PHE A 219 8.74 1.70 13.43
CA PHE A 219 8.91 0.61 12.46
C PHE A 219 8.25 0.94 11.12
N SER A 220 8.66 0.21 10.08
CA SER A 220 8.02 0.24 8.76
C SER A 220 7.91 -1.17 8.19
N ILE A 221 6.88 -1.41 7.35
CA ILE A 221 6.72 -2.62 6.54
C ILE A 221 6.54 -2.18 5.10
N VAL A 222 7.30 -2.75 4.21
CA VAL A 222 7.32 -2.40 2.79
C VAL A 222 7.34 -3.65 1.91
N SER A 223 6.92 -3.50 0.66
CA SER A 223 7.13 -4.50 -0.40
C SER A 223 7.49 -3.84 -1.72
N ALA A 224 7.93 -4.61 -2.69
CA ALA A 224 8.03 -4.13 -4.06
C ALA A 224 6.64 -3.84 -4.62
N LEU A 225 6.49 -2.68 -5.29
CA LEU A 225 5.30 -2.35 -6.08
C LEU A 225 5.58 -2.64 -7.57
N THR A 226 6.73 -2.19 -8.04
CA THR A 226 7.27 -2.48 -9.38
C THR A 226 8.76 -2.78 -9.27
N ASP A 227 9.43 -3.02 -10.39
CA ASP A 227 10.89 -3.22 -10.45
C ASP A 227 11.72 -1.99 -9.99
N HIS A 228 11.08 -0.82 -9.89
CA HIS A 228 11.72 0.45 -9.52
C HIS A 228 11.01 1.23 -8.40
N MET A 229 9.89 0.72 -7.88
CA MET A 229 9.12 1.35 -6.80
C MET A 229 8.89 0.41 -5.63
N LEU A 230 8.99 0.95 -4.42
CA LEU A 230 8.58 0.31 -3.18
C LEU A 230 7.25 0.91 -2.73
N ASP A 231 6.41 0.07 -2.16
CA ASP A 231 5.21 0.47 -1.44
C ASP A 231 5.46 0.39 0.06
N ILE A 232 5.11 1.46 0.78
CA ILE A 232 5.22 1.52 2.24
C ILE A 232 3.83 1.26 2.82
N HIS A 233 3.55 0.01 3.16
CA HIS A 233 2.26 -0.39 3.71
C HIS A 233 2.01 0.19 5.10
N VAL A 234 3.08 0.25 5.90
CA VAL A 234 3.03 0.73 7.28
C VAL A 234 4.28 1.53 7.58
N GLU A 235 4.12 2.72 8.12
CA GLU A 235 5.18 3.50 8.76
C GLU A 235 4.61 4.12 10.03
N LYS A 236 5.06 3.67 11.18
CA LYS A 236 4.66 4.16 12.50
C LYS A 236 5.86 4.62 13.29
N ALA A 237 5.72 5.75 13.96
CA ALA A 237 6.75 6.29 14.83
C ALA A 237 6.14 7.06 16.01
N ASN A 238 6.82 7.10 17.12
CA ASN A 238 6.45 7.91 18.28
C ASN A 238 6.47 9.41 17.92
N ARG A 239 5.29 10.03 17.89
CA ARG A 239 5.12 11.44 17.50
C ARG A 239 5.77 12.43 18.46
N ASN A 240 6.00 12.02 19.69
CA ASN A 240 6.67 12.84 20.70
C ASN A 240 8.16 12.97 20.44
N ILE A 241 8.73 12.12 19.55
CA ILE A 241 10.14 12.15 19.15
C ILE A 241 10.28 12.88 17.82
N ARG A 242 10.72 14.13 17.91
CA ARG A 242 10.87 14.98 16.74
C ARG A 242 11.85 14.40 15.73
N GLY A 243 11.41 14.20 14.49
CA GLY A 243 12.24 13.75 13.37
C GLY A 243 12.32 12.24 13.20
N LEU A 244 11.69 11.45 14.08
CA LEU A 244 11.74 10.00 14.03
C LEU A 244 11.14 9.42 12.74
N TYR A 245 9.99 9.95 12.24
CA TYR A 245 9.44 9.58 10.92
C TYR A 245 10.41 9.83 9.76
N VAL A 246 11.22 10.89 9.85
CA VAL A 246 12.25 11.12 8.83
C VAL A 246 13.41 10.15 8.99
N ALA A 247 13.75 9.82 10.24
CA ALA A 247 14.85 8.92 10.55
C ALA A 247 14.56 7.49 10.06
N ILE A 248 13.38 6.93 10.35
CA ILE A 248 13.05 5.55 9.97
C ILE A 248 13.11 5.38 8.44
N LEU A 249 12.46 6.26 7.68
CA LEU A 249 12.49 6.20 6.22
C LEU A 249 13.90 6.35 5.66
N LYS A 250 14.65 7.36 6.14
CA LYS A 250 16.02 7.60 5.69
C LYS A 250 16.94 6.42 5.97
N GLN A 251 16.92 5.90 7.19
CA GLN A 251 17.77 4.75 7.59
C GLN A 251 17.43 3.50 6.78
N TYR A 252 16.13 3.25 6.53
CA TYR A 252 15.70 2.15 5.68
C TYR A 252 16.26 2.26 4.26
N LEU A 253 16.25 3.47 3.68
CA LEU A 253 16.72 3.69 2.29
C LEU A 253 18.26 3.66 2.15
N GLU A 254 19.01 3.87 3.24
CA GLU A 254 20.48 3.82 3.26
C GLU A 254 21.05 2.41 3.39
N THR A 255 20.23 1.42 3.72
CA THR A 255 20.61 0.00 3.88
C THR A 255 20.10 -0.87 2.75
#